data_6dacf3412fcc786e337603ee952bd799
#
_entry.id   6dacf3412fcc786e337603ee952bd799
#
_cell.length_a   1.000
_cell.length_b   1.000
_cell.length_c   1.000
_cell.angle_alpha   90.00
_cell.angle_beta   90.00
_cell.angle_gamma   90.00
#
_symmetry.space_group_name_H-M   'P 1'
#
loop_
_entity.id
_entity.type
_entity.pdbx_description
1 polymer ?
#
loop_
_entity_poly.entity_id
_entity_poly.type
_entity_poly.pdbx_seq_one_letter_code
_entity_poly.pdbx_strand_id
1 'polypeptide(L)'
;MLFGEDALKNKLACNLYRPMAAGVTQDDEANLAAAKAFVSHLLENVDPEEYDEVLGVICSPSHVSFTDKSNLVATLRGQVNAIMVVTEPFATAYGIDEIAGSIVVDIGAGTTDIARVYGTFPTDDDQVTITEAGDWLDLQLMDLIKKKYTGAQVTKDMVRKWKEASSYVGGDAREVTVELSVDGKRQVVDIGDLILEACELIIPKIGNAIKRNVAGADPESVSYTHLTLPTID
;
A
#
# COMPACT_ATOMS: atom_id res chain seq x y z
N MET A 1 -8.31 19.16 -15.58
CA MET A 1 -7.77 18.58 -14.34
C MET A 1 -6.57 17.72 -14.73
N LEU A 2 -5.55 17.58 -13.88
CA LEU A 2 -4.40 16.70 -14.13
C LEU A 2 -4.47 15.52 -13.19
N PHE A 3 -4.08 14.32 -13.65
CA PHE A 3 -4.12 13.08 -12.89
C PHE A 3 -2.74 12.39 -12.87
N GLY A 4 -2.50 11.54 -11.88
CA GLY A 4 -1.31 10.71 -11.78
C GLY A 4 0.00 11.52 -11.81
N GLU A 5 0.95 11.08 -12.63
CA GLU A 5 2.27 11.72 -12.76
C GLU A 5 2.20 13.16 -13.24
N ASP A 6 1.24 13.50 -14.12
CA ASP A 6 1.12 14.86 -14.63
C ASP A 6 0.68 15.84 -13.55
N ALA A 7 -0.19 15.41 -12.62
CA ALA A 7 -0.52 16.20 -11.45
C ALA A 7 0.72 16.39 -10.54
N LEU A 8 1.52 15.34 -10.33
CA LEU A 8 2.74 15.40 -9.52
C LEU A 8 3.82 16.30 -10.14
N LYS A 9 4.00 16.25 -11.43
CA LYS A 9 4.94 17.13 -12.17
C LYS A 9 4.57 18.61 -12.02
N ASN A 10 3.28 18.91 -11.93
CA ASN A 10 2.74 20.27 -11.86
C ASN A 10 2.35 20.71 -10.42
N LYS A 11 2.78 20.00 -9.38
CA LYS A 11 2.37 20.22 -7.99
C LYS A 11 2.64 21.62 -7.43
N LEU A 12 3.54 22.39 -8.03
CA LEU A 12 3.82 23.78 -7.64
C LEU A 12 2.88 24.81 -8.33
N ALA A 13 2.17 24.40 -9.36
CA ALA A 13 1.29 25.27 -10.16
C ALA A 13 -0.21 24.99 -9.93
N CYS A 14 -0.56 23.96 -9.15
CA CYS A 14 -1.95 23.57 -8.89
C CYS A 14 -2.13 23.06 -7.45
N ASN A 15 -3.38 23.03 -7.00
CA ASN A 15 -3.72 22.35 -5.75
C ASN A 15 -3.65 20.84 -5.98
N LEU A 16 -2.81 20.15 -5.23
CA LEU A 16 -2.67 18.70 -5.29
C LEU A 16 -3.54 18.05 -4.22
N TYR A 17 -4.47 17.21 -4.67
CA TYR A 17 -5.29 16.37 -3.81
C TYR A 17 -4.73 14.95 -3.78
N ARG A 18 -4.71 14.36 -2.60
CA ARG A 18 -4.43 12.92 -2.38
C ARG A 18 -5.66 12.33 -1.71
N PRO A 19 -6.70 11.99 -2.48
CA PRO A 19 -8.01 11.67 -1.95
C PRO A 19 -8.05 10.39 -1.10
N MET A 20 -7.02 9.56 -1.20
CA MET A 20 -6.90 8.32 -0.44
C MET A 20 -5.68 8.36 0.48
N ALA A 21 -5.86 7.91 1.71
CA ALA A 21 -4.80 7.67 2.67
C ALA A 21 -5.08 6.37 3.44
N ALA A 22 -4.06 5.55 3.68
CA ALA A 22 -4.20 4.25 4.31
C ALA A 22 -5.30 3.38 3.69
N GLY A 23 -5.42 3.41 2.35
CA GLY A 23 -6.41 2.62 1.59
C GLY A 23 -7.86 3.12 1.66
N VAL A 24 -8.13 4.26 2.31
CA VAL A 24 -9.47 4.80 2.45
C VAL A 24 -9.58 6.23 1.93
N THR A 25 -10.79 6.61 1.48
CA THR A 25 -11.07 7.98 1.04
C THR A 25 -11.11 8.91 2.23
N GLN A 26 -10.45 10.07 2.12
CA GLN A 26 -10.50 11.12 3.15
C GLN A 26 -11.92 11.67 3.26
N ASP A 27 -12.41 11.84 4.49
CA ASP A 27 -13.78 12.24 4.81
C ASP A 27 -13.97 13.76 4.74
N ASP A 28 -13.64 14.36 3.60
CA ASP A 28 -13.95 15.75 3.28
C ASP A 28 -14.43 15.87 1.83
N GLU A 29 -15.27 16.89 1.59
CA GLU A 29 -15.94 17.09 0.30
C GLU A 29 -14.95 17.23 -0.87
N ALA A 30 -13.83 17.90 -0.67
CA ALA A 30 -12.84 18.16 -1.72
C ALA A 30 -12.10 16.87 -2.12
N ASN A 31 -11.68 16.06 -1.15
CA ASN A 31 -11.05 14.78 -1.41
C ASN A 31 -12.03 13.76 -1.99
N LEU A 32 -13.28 13.73 -1.54
CA LEU A 32 -14.30 12.87 -2.12
C LEU A 32 -14.61 13.26 -3.58
N ALA A 33 -14.69 14.55 -3.88
CA ALA A 33 -14.85 15.04 -5.26
C ALA A 33 -13.64 14.69 -6.13
N ALA A 34 -12.43 14.81 -5.60
CA ALA A 34 -11.20 14.42 -6.28
C ALA A 34 -11.15 12.90 -6.54
N ALA A 35 -11.58 12.07 -5.58
CA ALA A 35 -11.68 10.63 -5.75
C ALA A 35 -12.67 10.27 -6.87
N LYS A 36 -13.85 10.87 -6.88
CA LYS A 36 -14.87 10.68 -7.95
C LYS A 36 -14.33 11.06 -9.32
N ALA A 37 -13.67 12.22 -9.42
CA ALA A 37 -13.09 12.68 -10.67
C ALA A 37 -11.97 11.75 -11.17
N PHE A 38 -11.19 11.19 -10.25
CA PHE A 38 -10.15 10.21 -10.58
C PHE A 38 -10.77 8.90 -11.11
N VAL A 39 -11.82 8.39 -10.47
CA VAL A 39 -12.55 7.20 -10.95
C VAL A 39 -13.16 7.46 -12.32
N SER A 40 -13.81 8.62 -12.55
CA SER A 40 -14.34 8.99 -13.87
C SER A 40 -13.25 8.95 -14.95
N HIS A 41 -12.08 9.53 -14.63
CA HIS A 41 -10.93 9.52 -15.55
C HIS A 41 -10.42 8.10 -15.84
N LEU A 42 -10.42 7.19 -14.87
CA LEU A 42 -10.06 5.80 -15.11
C LEU A 42 -11.07 5.09 -16.01
N LEU A 43 -12.38 5.33 -15.80
CA LEU A 43 -13.45 4.74 -16.60
C LEU A 43 -13.44 5.23 -18.05
N GLU A 44 -13.03 6.48 -18.33
CA GLU A 44 -12.83 6.98 -19.68
C GLU A 44 -11.88 6.10 -20.51
N ASN A 45 -10.90 5.41 -19.87
CA ASN A 45 -9.97 4.53 -20.56
C ASN A 45 -10.53 3.13 -20.87
N VAL A 46 -11.67 2.78 -20.32
CA VAL A 46 -12.33 1.46 -20.51
C VAL A 46 -13.51 1.56 -21.46
N ASP A 47 -13.87 2.76 -21.94
CA ASP A 47 -15.00 3.05 -22.81
C ASP A 47 -16.30 2.34 -22.36
N PRO A 48 -16.87 2.75 -21.21
CA PRO A 48 -18.01 2.06 -20.60
C PRO A 48 -19.26 2.06 -21.49
N GLU A 49 -19.33 2.95 -22.50
CA GLU A 49 -20.45 3.01 -23.46
C GLU A 49 -20.50 1.81 -24.44
N GLU A 50 -19.38 1.07 -24.57
CA GLU A 50 -19.33 -0.16 -25.38
C GLU A 50 -20.04 -1.36 -24.71
N TYR A 51 -20.42 -1.24 -23.42
CA TYR A 51 -20.97 -2.33 -22.61
C TYR A 51 -22.36 -2.02 -22.10
N ASP A 52 -23.25 -3.01 -22.11
CA ASP A 52 -24.61 -2.89 -21.56
C ASP A 52 -24.58 -2.70 -20.02
N GLU A 53 -23.64 -3.32 -19.34
CA GLU A 53 -23.45 -3.21 -17.89
C GLU A 53 -21.96 -3.11 -17.54
N VAL A 54 -21.64 -2.21 -16.60
CA VAL A 54 -20.31 -2.05 -16.01
C VAL A 54 -20.38 -2.38 -14.53
N LEU A 55 -19.60 -3.37 -14.10
CA LEU A 55 -19.52 -3.80 -12.71
C LEU A 55 -18.21 -3.25 -12.10
N GLY A 56 -18.31 -2.50 -11.00
CA GLY A 56 -17.17 -1.98 -10.26
C GLY A 56 -16.78 -2.88 -9.10
N VAL A 57 -15.55 -3.35 -9.08
CA VAL A 57 -14.95 -3.97 -7.88
C VAL A 57 -13.95 -3.01 -7.30
N ILE A 58 -14.11 -2.65 -6.03
CA ILE A 58 -13.19 -1.77 -5.32
C ILE A 58 -12.57 -2.50 -4.13
N CYS A 59 -11.26 -2.36 -3.97
CA CYS A 59 -10.54 -2.97 -2.86
C CYS A 59 -10.43 -2.01 -1.68
N SER A 60 -10.43 -2.56 -0.48
CA SER A 60 -10.16 -1.84 0.77
C SER A 60 -9.22 -2.65 1.65
N PRO A 61 -8.48 -2.01 2.56
CA PRO A 61 -7.80 -2.72 3.64
C PRO A 61 -8.77 -3.62 4.42
N SER A 62 -8.25 -4.65 5.08
CA SER A 62 -9.07 -5.66 5.75
C SER A 62 -9.96 -5.05 6.85
N HIS A 63 -9.39 -4.22 7.71
CA HIS A 63 -10.10 -3.59 8.82
C HIS A 63 -10.35 -2.10 8.55
N VAL A 64 -11.43 -1.80 7.82
CA VAL A 64 -11.90 -0.43 7.61
C VAL A 64 -13.30 -0.24 8.20
N SER A 65 -13.60 0.99 8.64
CA SER A 65 -14.90 1.31 9.19
C SER A 65 -16.02 1.21 8.14
N PHE A 66 -17.26 1.08 8.61
CA PHE A 66 -18.43 1.13 7.72
C PHE A 66 -18.50 2.46 6.95
N THR A 67 -18.13 3.56 7.60
CA THR A 67 -18.08 4.90 6.98
C THR A 67 -17.08 4.93 5.83
N ASP A 68 -15.88 4.38 6.03
CA ASP A 68 -14.85 4.33 4.99
C ASP A 68 -15.28 3.47 3.80
N LYS A 69 -15.89 2.30 4.05
CA LYS A 69 -16.49 1.46 2.99
C LYS A 69 -17.58 2.23 2.23
N SER A 70 -18.42 2.98 2.95
CA SER A 70 -19.49 3.80 2.35
C SER A 70 -18.90 4.92 1.48
N ASN A 71 -17.82 5.57 1.92
CA ASN A 71 -17.12 6.60 1.15
C ASN A 71 -16.49 6.00 -0.11
N LEU A 72 -15.86 4.83 -0.02
CA LEU A 72 -15.35 4.11 -1.20
C LEU A 72 -16.45 3.82 -2.21
N VAL A 73 -17.59 3.27 -1.77
CA VAL A 73 -18.76 3.04 -2.63
C VAL A 73 -19.27 4.34 -3.25
N ALA A 74 -19.28 5.44 -2.49
CA ALA A 74 -19.72 6.74 -2.98
C ALA A 74 -18.85 7.28 -4.13
N THR A 75 -17.58 6.85 -4.26
CA THR A 75 -16.72 7.26 -5.38
C THR A 75 -17.15 6.66 -6.71
N LEU A 76 -17.73 5.45 -6.72
CA LEU A 76 -18.20 4.76 -7.92
C LEU A 76 -19.70 4.94 -8.18
N ARG A 77 -20.46 5.40 -7.17
CA ARG A 77 -21.91 5.51 -7.27
C ARG A 77 -22.32 6.44 -8.41
N GLY A 78 -23.16 5.92 -9.30
CA GLY A 78 -23.65 6.62 -10.49
C GLY A 78 -22.69 6.57 -11.67
N GLN A 79 -21.54 5.90 -11.56
CA GLN A 79 -20.57 5.72 -12.64
C GLN A 79 -20.55 4.27 -13.16
N VAL A 80 -21.06 3.32 -12.37
CA VAL A 80 -21.17 1.89 -12.71
C VAL A 80 -22.52 1.35 -12.28
N ASN A 81 -22.94 0.22 -12.87
CA ASN A 81 -24.26 -0.40 -12.65
C ASN A 81 -24.34 -1.13 -11.31
N ALA A 82 -23.27 -1.81 -10.90
CA ALA A 82 -23.17 -2.47 -9.60
C ALA A 82 -21.77 -2.30 -9.01
N ILE A 83 -21.69 -2.34 -7.67
CA ILE A 83 -20.45 -2.14 -6.93
C ILE A 83 -20.29 -3.28 -5.92
N MET A 84 -19.10 -3.88 -5.91
CA MET A 84 -18.67 -4.82 -4.89
C MET A 84 -17.44 -4.26 -4.18
N VAL A 85 -17.41 -4.37 -2.85
CA VAL A 85 -16.21 -4.05 -2.05
C VAL A 85 -15.61 -5.37 -1.58
N VAL A 86 -14.33 -5.56 -1.85
CA VAL A 86 -13.54 -6.73 -1.41
C VAL A 86 -12.33 -6.25 -0.63
N THR A 87 -11.72 -7.14 0.16
CA THR A 87 -10.47 -6.80 0.85
C THR A 87 -9.29 -6.97 -0.10
N GLU A 88 -8.25 -6.13 0.06
CA GLU A 88 -7.04 -6.17 -0.77
C GLU A 88 -6.39 -7.57 -0.78
N PRO A 89 -6.21 -8.26 0.37
CA PRO A 89 -5.67 -9.61 0.37
C PRO A 89 -6.53 -10.64 -0.38
N PHE A 90 -7.87 -10.51 -0.30
CA PHE A 90 -8.75 -11.40 -1.07
C PHE A 90 -8.63 -11.17 -2.58
N ALA A 91 -8.60 -9.91 -3.00
CA ALA A 91 -8.39 -9.57 -4.40
C ALA A 91 -7.05 -10.10 -4.93
N THR A 92 -6.00 -10.01 -4.12
CA THR A 92 -4.68 -10.56 -4.43
C THR A 92 -4.73 -12.08 -4.60
N ALA A 93 -5.30 -12.82 -3.62
CA ALA A 93 -5.47 -14.27 -3.72
C ALA A 93 -6.26 -14.69 -4.97
N TYR A 94 -7.34 -13.96 -5.27
CA TYR A 94 -8.16 -14.19 -6.46
C TYR A 94 -7.36 -13.96 -7.75
N GLY A 95 -6.58 -12.87 -7.81
CA GLY A 95 -5.80 -12.52 -8.99
C GLY A 95 -4.69 -13.51 -9.34
N ILE A 96 -4.15 -14.22 -8.34
CA ILE A 96 -3.11 -15.25 -8.52
C ILE A 96 -3.66 -16.68 -8.46
N ASP A 97 -5.00 -16.86 -8.42
CA ASP A 97 -5.70 -18.15 -8.34
C ASP A 97 -5.35 -19.00 -7.10
N GLU A 98 -5.09 -18.32 -5.97
CA GLU A 98 -4.69 -18.98 -4.70
C GLU A 98 -5.76 -18.78 -3.60
N ILE A 99 -7.03 -18.93 -3.96
CA ILE A 99 -8.16 -18.76 -3.01
C ILE A 99 -8.45 -20.00 -2.16
N ALA A 100 -7.90 -21.16 -2.50
CA ALA A 100 -8.30 -22.44 -1.92
C ALA A 100 -7.51 -22.84 -0.64
N GLY A 101 -6.86 -21.91 0.02
CA GLY A 101 -6.11 -22.18 1.26
C GLY A 101 -4.77 -21.47 1.29
N SER A 102 -4.78 -20.16 1.32
CA SER A 102 -3.57 -19.33 1.36
C SER A 102 -3.57 -18.36 2.53
N ILE A 103 -2.38 -17.91 2.91
CA ILE A 103 -2.18 -16.72 3.75
C ILE A 103 -1.56 -15.65 2.85
N VAL A 104 -2.29 -14.59 2.67
CA VAL A 104 -1.83 -13.42 1.90
C VAL A 104 -1.28 -12.39 2.86
N VAL A 105 -0.11 -11.84 2.53
CA VAL A 105 0.51 -10.70 3.22
C VAL A 105 0.66 -9.59 2.18
N ASP A 106 -0.23 -8.63 2.24
CA ASP A 106 -0.23 -7.46 1.37
C ASP A 106 0.45 -6.28 2.08
N ILE A 107 1.59 -5.84 1.58
CA ILE A 107 2.36 -4.74 2.15
C ILE A 107 2.20 -3.52 1.26
N GLY A 108 1.19 -2.71 1.57
CA GLY A 108 0.89 -1.49 0.85
C GLY A 108 1.73 -0.29 1.28
N ALA A 109 1.32 0.89 0.86
CA ALA A 109 1.93 2.14 1.30
C ALA A 109 1.53 2.49 2.74
N GLY A 110 0.24 2.41 3.07
CA GLY A 110 -0.32 2.85 4.35
C GLY A 110 -0.60 1.74 5.35
N THR A 111 -0.87 0.53 4.89
CA THR A 111 -1.21 -0.64 5.70
C THR A 111 -0.47 -1.88 5.23
N THR A 112 -0.30 -2.82 6.16
CA THR A 112 0.03 -4.21 5.85
C THR A 112 -1.15 -5.05 6.30
N ASP A 113 -1.77 -5.72 5.35
CA ASP A 113 -2.95 -6.55 5.53
C ASP A 113 -2.59 -8.02 5.41
N ILE A 114 -3.01 -8.82 6.38
CA ILE A 114 -2.75 -10.26 6.41
C ILE A 114 -4.09 -10.96 6.50
N ALA A 115 -4.36 -11.85 5.56
CA ALA A 115 -5.61 -12.61 5.55
C ALA A 115 -5.37 -14.09 5.26
N ARG A 116 -6.17 -14.95 5.90
CA ARG A 116 -6.36 -16.34 5.54
C ARG A 116 -7.52 -16.42 4.55
N VAL A 117 -7.32 -17.08 3.42
CA VAL A 117 -8.32 -17.24 2.37
C VAL A 117 -8.59 -18.72 2.14
N TYR A 118 -9.84 -19.15 2.33
CA TYR A 118 -10.26 -20.56 2.25
C TYR A 118 -11.47 -20.72 1.30
N GLY A 119 -11.33 -20.32 0.05
CA GLY A 119 -12.34 -20.47 -0.99
C GLY A 119 -13.52 -19.52 -0.89
N THR A 120 -13.62 -18.71 0.16
CA THR A 120 -14.68 -17.73 0.40
C THR A 120 -14.10 -16.39 0.82
N PHE A 121 -14.94 -15.36 0.90
CA PHE A 121 -14.53 -14.07 1.45
C PHE A 121 -14.06 -14.23 2.90
N PRO A 122 -12.86 -13.74 3.25
CA PRO A 122 -12.38 -13.75 4.63
C PRO A 122 -13.32 -12.99 5.57
N THR A 123 -13.54 -13.53 6.75
CA THR A 123 -14.23 -12.84 7.84
C THR A 123 -13.28 -11.92 8.59
N ASP A 124 -13.79 -11.10 9.51
CA ASP A 124 -12.94 -10.23 10.34
C ASP A 124 -11.94 -11.04 11.21
N ASP A 125 -12.31 -12.27 11.60
CA ASP A 125 -11.42 -13.17 12.38
C ASP A 125 -10.31 -13.79 11.50
N ASP A 126 -10.48 -13.79 10.19
CA ASP A 126 -9.48 -14.31 9.24
C ASP A 126 -8.45 -13.25 8.83
N GLN A 127 -8.58 -12.03 9.32
CA GLN A 127 -7.79 -10.89 8.83
C GLN A 127 -7.11 -10.14 9.97
N VAL A 128 -5.97 -9.52 9.66
CA VAL A 128 -5.24 -8.61 10.57
C VAL A 128 -4.67 -7.47 9.74
N THR A 129 -4.92 -6.24 10.15
CA THR A 129 -4.29 -5.04 9.59
C THR A 129 -3.29 -4.44 10.57
N ILE A 130 -2.11 -4.06 10.11
CA ILE A 130 -1.14 -3.25 10.86
C ILE A 130 -0.79 -1.99 10.06
N THR A 131 -0.42 -0.93 10.76
CA THR A 131 -0.08 0.37 10.14
C THR A 131 1.40 0.51 9.80
N GLU A 132 2.21 -0.46 10.17
CA GLU A 132 3.60 -0.57 9.75
C GLU A 132 3.63 -1.10 8.30
N ALA A 133 3.94 -0.20 7.36
CA ALA A 133 3.92 -0.41 5.92
C ALA A 133 4.92 0.52 5.21
N GLY A 134 4.80 0.73 3.91
CA GLY A 134 5.74 1.50 3.13
C GLY A 134 5.97 2.93 3.64
N ASP A 135 4.90 3.63 4.02
CA ASP A 135 4.99 5.00 4.56
C ASP A 135 5.65 5.07 5.95
N TRP A 136 5.45 4.03 6.76
CA TRP A 136 6.12 3.90 8.05
C TRP A 136 7.61 3.66 7.85
N LEU A 137 8.00 2.80 6.89
CA LEU A 137 9.41 2.57 6.54
C LEU A 137 10.09 3.85 6.04
N ASP A 138 9.40 4.68 5.25
CA ASP A 138 9.91 5.98 4.81
C ASP A 138 10.30 6.86 6.01
N LEU A 139 9.47 6.87 7.06
CA LEU A 139 9.74 7.64 8.27
C LEU A 139 10.93 7.07 9.05
N GLN A 140 11.00 5.73 9.21
CA GLN A 140 12.12 5.09 9.89
C GLN A 140 13.44 5.40 9.17
N LEU A 141 13.49 5.24 7.85
CA LEU A 141 14.69 5.53 7.06
C LEU A 141 15.06 7.02 7.13
N MET A 142 14.08 7.91 7.08
CA MET A 142 14.34 9.35 7.23
C MET A 142 14.96 9.69 8.59
N ASP A 143 14.49 9.08 9.66
CA ASP A 143 15.01 9.29 11.01
C ASP A 143 16.42 8.73 11.16
N LEU A 144 16.71 7.56 10.61
CA LEU A 144 18.05 6.96 10.58
C LEU A 144 19.04 7.86 9.82
N ILE A 145 18.64 8.37 8.65
CA ILE A 145 19.48 9.29 7.86
C ILE A 145 19.77 10.56 8.65
N LYS A 146 18.76 11.20 9.25
CA LYS A 146 18.96 12.42 10.06
C LYS A 146 19.82 12.18 11.29
N LYS A 147 19.75 11.01 11.89
CA LYS A 147 20.57 10.60 13.03
C LYS A 147 22.03 10.41 12.63
N LYS A 148 22.30 9.73 11.50
CA LYS A 148 23.67 9.47 11.01
C LYS A 148 24.31 10.72 10.41
N TYR A 149 23.54 11.52 9.67
CA TYR A 149 23.97 12.73 8.99
C TYR A 149 23.26 13.95 9.59
N THR A 150 23.76 14.42 10.74
CA THR A 150 23.21 15.60 11.41
C THR A 150 23.26 16.82 10.48
N GLY A 151 22.17 17.59 10.38
CA GLY A 151 22.06 18.71 9.42
C GLY A 151 21.61 18.31 8.01
N ALA A 152 21.32 17.02 7.79
CA ALA A 152 20.81 16.52 6.51
C ALA A 152 19.42 17.09 6.18
N GLN A 153 19.29 17.63 4.97
CA GLN A 153 18.00 18.07 4.41
C GLN A 153 17.40 16.93 3.60
N VAL A 154 16.42 16.24 4.19
CA VAL A 154 15.77 15.05 3.62
C VAL A 154 14.28 15.24 3.63
N THR A 155 13.63 14.98 2.50
CA THR A 155 12.17 14.96 2.36
C THR A 155 11.65 13.53 2.29
N LYS A 156 10.37 13.34 2.63
CA LYS A 156 9.72 12.02 2.52
C LYS A 156 9.77 11.49 1.07
N ASP A 157 9.58 12.36 0.08
CA ASP A 157 9.63 11.97 -1.35
C ASP A 157 11.02 11.47 -1.78
N MET A 158 12.11 12.06 -1.25
CA MET A 158 13.47 11.58 -1.52
C MET A 158 13.68 10.19 -0.93
N VAL A 159 13.35 10.02 0.34
CA VAL A 159 13.51 8.75 1.06
C VAL A 159 12.69 7.64 0.40
N ARG A 160 11.43 7.93 0.03
CA ARG A 160 10.59 6.99 -0.70
C ARG A 160 11.25 6.50 -1.98
N LYS A 161 11.75 7.39 -2.81
CA LYS A 161 12.44 7.03 -4.06
C LYS A 161 13.66 6.14 -3.82
N TRP A 162 14.47 6.45 -2.81
CA TRP A 162 15.64 5.64 -2.47
C TRP A 162 15.23 4.26 -1.95
N LYS A 163 14.21 4.19 -1.09
CA LYS A 163 13.66 2.93 -0.61
C LYS A 163 13.08 2.10 -1.77
N GLU A 164 12.23 2.66 -2.61
CA GLU A 164 11.60 1.95 -3.73
C GLU A 164 12.62 1.39 -4.73
N ALA A 165 13.73 2.10 -4.93
CA ALA A 165 14.80 1.67 -5.83
C ALA A 165 15.75 0.63 -5.22
N SER A 166 15.87 0.57 -3.88
CA SER A 166 17.01 -0.13 -3.26
C SER A 166 16.64 -0.92 -1.99
N SER A 167 15.34 -1.07 -1.64
CA SER A 167 14.95 -1.82 -0.45
C SER A 167 15.25 -3.31 -0.58
N TYR A 168 15.69 -3.89 0.52
CA TYR A 168 15.95 -5.32 0.66
C TYR A 168 15.96 -5.70 2.15
N VAL A 169 15.89 -6.99 2.43
CA VAL A 169 16.00 -7.56 3.77
C VAL A 169 16.98 -8.72 3.78
N GLY A 170 17.68 -8.89 4.88
CA GLY A 170 18.66 -9.97 5.07
C GLY A 170 19.94 -9.81 4.25
N GLY A 171 20.96 -10.58 4.63
CA GLY A 171 22.30 -10.52 4.04
C GLY A 171 23.12 -9.31 4.51
N ASP A 172 24.24 -9.07 3.83
CA ASP A 172 25.12 -7.93 4.13
C ASP A 172 24.59 -6.64 3.50
N ALA A 173 24.94 -5.50 4.13
CA ALA A 173 24.57 -4.19 3.60
C ALA A 173 25.15 -3.99 2.19
N ARG A 174 24.28 -3.55 1.26
CA ARG A 174 24.65 -3.20 -0.11
C ARG A 174 25.03 -1.73 -0.17
N GLU A 175 25.98 -1.37 -1.01
CA GLU A 175 26.31 0.02 -1.26
C GLU A 175 25.17 0.71 -2.03
N VAL A 176 24.62 1.77 -1.44
CA VAL A 176 23.58 2.60 -2.05
C VAL A 176 23.95 4.06 -1.89
N THR A 177 24.58 4.64 -2.91
CA THR A 177 25.05 6.03 -2.88
C THR A 177 23.96 7.00 -3.34
N VAL A 178 23.77 8.07 -2.58
CA VAL A 178 22.78 9.13 -2.86
C VAL A 178 23.43 10.51 -2.67
N GLU A 179 22.90 11.51 -3.38
CA GLU A 179 23.23 12.90 -3.12
C GLU A 179 22.41 13.45 -1.96
N LEU A 180 23.08 13.97 -0.94
CA LEU A 180 22.45 14.52 0.26
C LEU A 180 23.01 15.92 0.54
N SER A 181 22.14 16.87 0.86
CA SER A 181 22.54 18.18 1.37
C SER A 181 22.70 18.10 2.89
N VAL A 182 23.93 18.28 3.37
CA VAL A 182 24.27 18.33 4.82
C VAL A 182 24.87 19.69 5.10
N ASP A 183 24.28 20.45 6.02
CA ASP A 183 24.67 21.83 6.35
C ASP A 183 24.83 22.73 5.11
N GLY A 184 23.91 22.57 4.14
CA GLY A 184 23.90 23.35 2.91
C GLY A 184 24.93 22.92 1.86
N LYS A 185 25.72 21.87 2.10
CA LYS A 185 26.70 21.32 1.15
C LYS A 185 26.22 19.99 0.59
N ARG A 186 26.27 19.85 -0.74
CA ARG A 186 25.98 18.56 -1.40
C ARG A 186 27.13 17.58 -1.15
N GLN A 187 26.76 16.36 -0.73
CA GLN A 187 27.69 15.27 -0.47
C GLN A 187 27.10 14.00 -1.09
N VAL A 188 27.96 13.13 -1.59
CA VAL A 188 27.60 11.76 -1.96
C VAL A 188 27.85 10.88 -0.74
N VAL A 189 26.81 10.20 -0.28
CA VAL A 189 26.87 9.38 0.93
C VAL A 189 26.30 7.99 0.65
N ASP A 190 26.81 6.99 1.34
CA ASP A 190 26.24 5.64 1.32
C ASP A 190 25.20 5.49 2.44
N ILE A 191 23.99 5.08 2.04
CA ILE A 191 22.85 4.83 2.94
C ILE A 191 22.37 3.38 2.92
N GLY A 192 23.13 2.47 2.31
CA GLY A 192 22.71 1.08 2.14
C GLY A 192 22.50 0.34 3.46
N ASP A 193 23.35 0.58 4.46
CA ASP A 193 23.18 0.09 5.82
C ASP A 193 21.91 0.60 6.50
N LEU A 194 21.56 1.86 6.27
CA LEU A 194 20.34 2.47 6.82
C LEU A 194 19.07 1.94 6.15
N ILE A 195 19.13 1.65 4.86
CA ILE A 195 18.00 1.03 4.13
C ILE A 195 17.76 -0.38 4.68
N LEU A 196 18.81 -1.19 4.84
CA LEU A 196 18.70 -2.52 5.43
C LEU A 196 18.12 -2.45 6.84
N GLU A 197 18.69 -1.61 7.71
CA GLU A 197 18.22 -1.41 9.09
C GLU A 197 16.73 -1.02 9.11
N ALA A 198 16.32 -0.04 8.30
CA ALA A 198 14.91 0.39 8.22
C ALA A 198 13.99 -0.74 7.75
N CYS A 199 14.38 -1.48 6.71
CA CYS A 199 13.59 -2.57 6.15
C CYS A 199 13.46 -3.76 7.11
N GLU A 200 14.49 -4.05 7.90
CA GLU A 200 14.45 -5.14 8.89
C GLU A 200 13.52 -4.84 10.07
N LEU A 201 13.24 -3.58 10.37
CA LEU A 201 12.31 -3.21 11.46
C LEU A 201 10.88 -3.72 11.24
N ILE A 202 10.44 -3.92 10.00
CA ILE A 202 9.07 -4.39 9.70
C ILE A 202 8.92 -5.91 9.91
N ILE A 203 10.01 -6.68 9.77
CA ILE A 203 9.96 -8.15 9.80
C ILE A 203 9.33 -8.69 11.08
N PRO A 204 9.74 -8.28 12.31
CA PRO A 204 9.10 -8.76 13.52
C PRO A 204 7.63 -8.32 13.64
N LYS A 205 7.25 -7.19 13.05
CA LYS A 205 5.87 -6.70 13.04
C LYS A 205 4.98 -7.62 12.21
N ILE A 206 5.40 -7.91 10.98
CA ILE A 206 4.71 -8.85 10.08
C ILE A 206 4.67 -10.25 10.71
N GLY A 207 5.80 -10.75 11.22
CA GLY A 207 5.87 -12.07 11.85
C GLY A 207 4.91 -12.22 13.04
N ASN A 208 4.78 -11.18 13.87
CA ASN A 208 3.81 -11.18 14.98
C ASN A 208 2.37 -11.09 14.48
N ALA A 209 2.10 -10.35 13.41
CA ALA A 209 0.77 -10.26 12.82
C ALA A 209 0.34 -11.59 12.18
N ILE A 210 1.25 -12.27 11.45
CA ILE A 210 1.02 -13.63 10.93
C ILE A 210 0.72 -14.61 12.06
N LYS A 211 1.53 -14.60 13.14
CA LYS A 211 1.31 -15.49 14.30
C LYS A 211 -0.07 -15.27 14.92
N ARG A 212 -0.52 -14.03 15.08
CA ARG A 212 -1.86 -13.71 15.60
C ARG A 212 -2.95 -14.21 14.66
N ASN A 213 -2.79 -14.03 13.36
CA ASN A 213 -3.74 -14.47 12.35
C ASN A 213 -3.88 -16.00 12.36
N VAL A 214 -2.74 -16.73 12.37
CA VAL A 214 -2.71 -18.20 12.39
C VAL A 214 -3.22 -18.79 13.71
N ALA A 215 -2.98 -18.13 14.84
CA ALA A 215 -3.43 -18.61 16.15
C ALA A 215 -4.97 -18.69 16.27
N GLY A 216 -5.71 -17.91 15.49
CA GLY A 216 -7.17 -17.98 15.38
C GLY A 216 -7.69 -19.01 14.38
N ALA A 217 -6.81 -19.74 13.69
CA ALA A 217 -7.20 -20.71 12.67
C ALA A 217 -7.62 -22.05 13.28
N ASP A 218 -8.52 -22.76 12.58
CA ASP A 218 -8.79 -24.15 12.86
C ASP A 218 -7.49 -24.97 12.64
N PRO A 219 -7.05 -25.79 13.61
CA PRO A 219 -5.84 -26.62 13.49
C PRO A 219 -5.82 -27.51 12.23
N GLU A 220 -6.97 -27.95 11.76
CA GLU A 220 -7.09 -28.79 10.54
C GLU A 220 -6.81 -27.99 9.26
N SER A 221 -7.07 -26.67 9.28
CA SER A 221 -6.87 -25.79 8.11
C SER A 221 -5.42 -25.31 7.93
N VAL A 222 -4.58 -25.40 8.98
CA VAL A 222 -3.19 -24.90 8.97
C VAL A 222 -2.18 -25.93 8.46
N SER A 223 -2.63 -27.12 8.07
CA SER A 223 -1.80 -28.30 7.75
C SER A 223 -0.92 -28.14 6.49
N TYR A 224 -1.16 -27.14 5.62
CA TYR A 224 -0.44 -26.93 4.34
C TYR A 224 -0.18 -25.46 4.08
N THR A 225 1.00 -24.96 4.44
CA THR A 225 1.44 -23.62 4.02
C THR A 225 2.61 -23.71 3.04
N HIS A 226 2.41 -23.19 1.84
CA HIS A 226 3.46 -22.94 0.87
C HIS A 226 3.66 -21.43 0.76
N LEU A 227 4.93 -20.98 0.78
CA LEU A 227 5.27 -19.58 0.55
C LEU A 227 5.56 -19.42 -0.94
N THR A 228 4.65 -18.83 -1.69
CA THR A 228 4.89 -18.38 -3.06
C THR A 228 5.04 -16.86 -3.08
N LEU A 229 6.19 -16.38 -3.53
CA LEU A 229 6.38 -14.97 -3.85
C LEU A 229 5.98 -14.81 -5.33
N PRO A 230 5.01 -13.93 -5.66
CA PRO A 230 4.75 -13.62 -7.06
C PRO A 230 5.99 -12.95 -7.64
N THR A 231 6.51 -13.55 -8.71
CA THR A 231 7.52 -12.91 -9.58
C THR A 231 6.77 -11.92 -10.46
N ILE A 232 7.02 -10.64 -10.27
CA ILE A 232 6.60 -9.62 -11.24
C ILE A 232 7.70 -9.58 -12.30
N ASP A 233 7.38 -10.11 -13.50
CA ASP A 233 8.19 -9.92 -14.70
C ASP A 233 7.98 -8.52 -15.29
#